data_7d69f0cf98c27def4cfabd6b1e23d3bb
#
_entry.id   7d69f0cf98c27def4cfabd6b1e23d3bb
#
_cell.length_a   1.000
_cell.length_b   1.000
_cell.length_c   1.000
_cell.angle_alpha   90.00
_cell.angle_beta   90.00
_cell.angle_gamma   90.00
#
_symmetry.space_group_name_H-M   'P 1'
#
loop_
_entity.id
_entity.type
_entity.pdbx_description
1 polymer ?
#
loop_
_entity_poly.entity_id
_entity_poly.type
_entity_poly.pdbx_seq_one_letter_code
_entity_poly.pdbx_strand_id
1 'polypeptide(L)'
;MSRNQTPGEGEQRSMDSKLAPQAEPVTAAEQEIPVSNPEEKREGKPQSYSMMEPKMRQIYGAFYREIYFSEKKHLDTKTQELISIAASLVAKCQGCIDGHLKKALQAGATPEEISETISIAAAINAAAIIDLTDVAAAHLNVNHFPSDGPRFRG
;
A
#
# COMPACT_ATOMS: atom_id res chain seq x y z
N MET A 1 -59.76 -32.74 29.82
CA MET A 1 -59.66 -31.59 30.72
C MET A 1 -58.47 -30.82 30.32
N SER A 2 -58.67 -29.91 29.47
CA SER A 2 -58.57 -28.43 29.48
C SER A 2 -57.57 -27.88 30.48
N ARG A 3 -56.52 -27.21 29.96
CA ARG A 3 -56.22 -25.80 30.28
C ARG A 3 -55.20 -25.21 29.32
N ASN A 4 -55.75 -24.34 28.59
CA ASN A 4 -55.22 -23.25 27.79
C ASN A 4 -54.42 -22.28 28.68
N GLN A 5 -53.23 -21.88 28.27
CA GLN A 5 -52.63 -20.62 28.71
C GLN A 5 -51.83 -20.01 27.56
N THR A 6 -52.21 -18.80 27.24
CA THR A 6 -51.81 -17.86 26.21
C THR A 6 -50.37 -17.29 26.40
N PRO A 7 -49.76 -16.79 25.34
CA PRO A 7 -48.37 -16.32 25.37
C PRO A 7 -48.23 -14.88 25.92
N GLY A 8 -47.20 -14.67 26.70
CA GLY A 8 -46.80 -13.37 27.21
C GLY A 8 -46.20 -12.47 26.12
N GLU A 9 -46.68 -11.25 26.12
CA GLU A 9 -46.25 -10.15 25.28
C GLU A 9 -44.78 -9.80 25.58
N GLY A 10 -43.91 -10.03 24.62
CA GLY A 10 -42.51 -9.60 24.65
C GLY A 10 -42.39 -8.17 24.11
N GLU A 11 -41.97 -7.34 24.97
CA GLU A 11 -41.65 -5.92 24.87
C GLU A 11 -40.77 -5.60 23.63
N GLN A 12 -41.33 -4.90 22.66
CA GLN A 12 -40.61 -4.31 21.54
C GLN A 12 -39.73 -3.14 22.05
N ARG A 13 -38.46 -3.42 22.29
CA ARG A 13 -37.46 -2.36 22.43
C ARG A 13 -37.22 -1.72 21.07
N SER A 14 -37.75 -0.52 20.91
CA SER A 14 -37.40 0.43 19.89
C SER A 14 -35.88 0.67 19.91
N MET A 15 -35.19 0.19 18.90
CA MET A 15 -33.81 0.61 18.61
C MET A 15 -33.88 1.98 17.92
N ASP A 16 -33.66 3.02 18.71
CA ASP A 16 -33.34 4.34 18.18
C ASP A 16 -32.11 4.26 17.29
N SER A 17 -32.32 4.30 15.99
CA SER A 17 -31.28 4.47 15.00
C SER A 17 -30.69 5.88 15.16
N LYS A 18 -29.63 6.00 15.97
CA LYS A 18 -28.78 7.19 15.92
C LYS A 18 -28.17 7.29 14.53
N LEU A 19 -28.71 8.19 13.76
CA LEU A 19 -28.22 8.63 12.47
C LEU A 19 -26.73 8.96 12.59
N ALA A 20 -25.88 8.24 11.83
CA ALA A 20 -24.48 8.61 11.66
C ALA A 20 -24.41 10.01 11.03
N PRO A 21 -23.46 10.85 11.43
CA PRO A 21 -23.32 12.16 10.80
C PRO A 21 -23.02 11.99 9.33
N GLN A 22 -23.88 12.59 8.50
CA GLN A 22 -23.68 12.64 7.05
C GLN A 22 -22.39 13.42 6.78
N ALA A 23 -21.42 12.76 6.15
CA ALA A 23 -20.23 13.43 5.65
C ALA A 23 -20.68 14.47 4.61
N GLU A 24 -20.38 15.73 4.87
CA GLU A 24 -20.58 16.79 3.89
C GLU A 24 -19.75 16.51 2.63
N PRO A 25 -20.26 16.82 1.43
CA PRO A 25 -19.49 16.63 0.21
C PRO A 25 -18.27 17.56 0.26
N VAL A 26 -17.09 16.95 0.31
CA VAL A 26 -15.83 17.66 0.14
C VAL A 26 -15.82 18.20 -1.28
N THR A 27 -16.11 19.48 -1.44
CA THR A 27 -15.93 20.17 -2.71
C THR A 27 -14.45 20.01 -3.10
N ALA A 28 -14.22 19.41 -4.25
CA ALA A 28 -12.91 19.35 -4.87
C ALA A 28 -12.46 20.78 -5.19
N ALA A 29 -11.91 21.48 -4.20
CA ALA A 29 -11.08 22.64 -4.45
C ALA A 29 -9.86 22.11 -5.20
N GLU A 30 -9.68 22.53 -6.44
CA GLU A 30 -8.46 22.37 -7.20
C GLU A 30 -7.31 22.94 -6.37
N GLN A 31 -6.68 22.07 -5.58
CA GLN A 31 -5.41 22.39 -4.96
C GLN A 31 -4.38 22.34 -6.08
N GLU A 32 -4.10 23.49 -6.66
CA GLU A 32 -2.92 23.67 -7.51
C GLU A 32 -1.70 23.19 -6.71
N ILE A 33 -1.17 22.01 -7.08
CA ILE A 33 0.09 21.51 -6.55
C ILE A 33 1.15 22.50 -7.03
N PRO A 34 1.84 23.24 -6.14
CA PRO A 34 2.82 24.21 -6.56
C PRO A 34 3.90 23.49 -7.36
N VAL A 35 3.97 23.77 -8.65
CA VAL A 35 5.05 23.32 -9.52
C VAL A 35 6.31 24.04 -9.03
N SER A 36 7.15 23.35 -8.26
CA SER A 36 8.42 23.89 -7.80
C SER A 36 9.26 24.28 -9.01
N ASN A 37 9.66 25.55 -9.05
CA ASN A 37 10.53 26.12 -10.05
C ASN A 37 11.79 25.26 -10.20
N PRO A 38 12.18 24.82 -11.43
CA PRO A 38 13.35 23.98 -11.66
C PRO A 38 14.69 24.62 -11.25
N GLU A 39 14.70 25.93 -11.02
CA GLU A 39 15.90 26.69 -10.71
C GLU A 39 16.15 26.95 -9.22
N GLU A 40 15.31 26.46 -8.31
CA GLU A 40 15.61 26.51 -6.88
C GLU A 40 16.86 25.67 -6.62
N LYS A 41 18.01 26.35 -6.50
CA LYS A 41 19.31 25.77 -6.14
C LYS A 41 19.12 24.89 -4.90
N ARG A 42 19.23 23.58 -5.09
CA ARG A 42 19.16 22.57 -4.02
C ARG A 42 20.46 22.61 -3.20
N GLU A 43 20.71 23.72 -2.50
CA GLU A 43 21.78 23.80 -1.54
C GLU A 43 21.46 22.84 -0.38
N GLY A 44 22.29 21.81 -0.21
CA GLY A 44 22.25 20.92 0.93
C GLY A 44 21.48 19.60 0.78
N LYS A 45 20.81 19.30 -0.34
CA LYS A 45 20.23 17.96 -0.52
C LYS A 45 21.29 16.97 -0.99
N PRO A 46 21.39 15.78 -0.38
CA PRO A 46 22.32 14.76 -0.82
C PRO A 46 22.04 14.40 -2.29
N GLN A 47 23.10 14.39 -3.09
CA GLN A 47 23.02 14.03 -4.50
C GLN A 47 22.86 12.49 -4.59
N SER A 48 21.75 12.03 -5.14
CA SER A 48 21.51 10.59 -5.29
C SER A 48 22.64 9.95 -6.09
N TYR A 49 23.11 8.81 -5.60
CA TYR A 49 24.19 8.01 -6.21
C TYR A 49 25.55 8.72 -6.31
N SER A 50 25.81 9.77 -5.52
CA SER A 50 27.08 10.49 -5.52
C SER A 50 28.28 9.65 -5.10
N MET A 51 28.03 8.61 -4.26
CA MET A 51 29.05 7.66 -3.80
C MET A 51 29.34 6.55 -4.82
N MET A 52 28.58 6.46 -5.90
CA MET A 52 28.80 5.46 -6.94
C MET A 52 29.81 5.97 -7.96
N GLU A 53 30.75 5.12 -8.36
CA GLU A 53 31.71 5.43 -9.42
C GLU A 53 30.99 5.88 -10.69
N PRO A 54 31.51 6.88 -11.43
CA PRO A 54 30.85 7.47 -12.60
C PRO A 54 30.42 6.45 -13.65
N LYS A 55 31.25 5.45 -13.97
CA LYS A 55 30.93 4.39 -14.91
C LYS A 55 29.73 3.54 -14.45
N MET A 56 29.71 3.14 -13.18
CA MET A 56 28.63 2.36 -12.62
C MET A 56 27.31 3.17 -12.55
N ARG A 57 27.40 4.45 -12.20
CA ARG A 57 26.25 5.35 -12.23
C ARG A 57 25.66 5.50 -13.63
N GLN A 58 26.50 5.56 -14.67
CA GLN A 58 26.06 5.60 -16.07
C GLN A 58 25.33 4.31 -16.48
N ILE A 59 25.87 3.15 -16.11
CA ILE A 59 25.26 1.84 -16.36
C ILE A 59 23.90 1.75 -15.65
N TYR A 60 23.85 2.09 -14.36
CA TYR A 60 22.61 2.11 -13.59
C TYR A 60 21.58 3.08 -14.19
N GLY A 61 22.01 4.27 -14.60
CA GLY A 61 21.14 5.25 -15.26
C GLY A 61 20.59 4.75 -16.61
N ALA A 62 21.36 3.99 -17.37
CA ALA A 62 20.89 3.35 -18.60
C ALA A 62 19.84 2.26 -18.31
N PHE A 63 20.10 1.42 -17.32
CA PHE A 63 19.15 0.40 -16.83
C PHE A 63 17.84 1.04 -16.36
N TYR A 64 17.90 2.08 -15.54
CA TYR A 64 16.73 2.79 -15.06
C TYR A 64 15.89 3.39 -16.21
N ARG A 65 16.56 4.02 -17.20
CA ARG A 65 15.88 4.57 -18.37
C ARG A 65 15.17 3.49 -19.19
N GLU A 66 15.78 2.34 -19.37
CA GLU A 66 15.16 1.24 -20.12
C GLU A 66 13.88 0.74 -19.42
N ILE A 67 13.87 0.65 -18.09
CA ILE A 67 12.70 0.21 -17.34
C ILE A 67 11.55 1.23 -17.38
N TYR A 68 11.84 2.50 -17.14
CA TYR A 68 10.80 3.50 -16.93
C TYR A 68 10.40 4.29 -18.17
N PHE A 69 11.28 4.38 -19.16
CA PHE A 69 11.10 5.25 -20.33
C PHE A 69 11.22 4.53 -21.68
N SER A 70 11.34 3.21 -21.70
CA SER A 70 11.34 2.45 -22.94
C SER A 70 9.99 2.55 -23.65
N GLU A 71 10.00 2.71 -24.97
CA GLU A 71 8.79 2.66 -25.78
C GLU A 71 8.17 1.26 -25.84
N LYS A 72 8.94 0.23 -25.48
CA LYS A 72 8.53 -1.18 -25.49
C LYS A 72 7.96 -1.67 -24.15
N LYS A 73 7.73 -0.80 -23.20
CA LYS A 73 7.16 -1.18 -21.91
C LYS A 73 5.72 -1.68 -22.07
N HIS A 74 5.35 -2.70 -21.30
CA HIS A 74 4.04 -3.35 -21.36
C HIS A 74 3.07 -2.83 -20.28
N LEU A 75 3.58 -2.25 -19.20
CA LEU A 75 2.77 -1.64 -18.15
C LEU A 75 2.54 -0.17 -18.46
N ASP A 76 1.32 0.31 -18.22
CA ASP A 76 1.05 1.74 -18.23
C ASP A 76 1.78 2.44 -17.08
N THR A 77 1.94 3.76 -17.19
CA THR A 77 2.73 4.53 -16.25
C THR A 77 2.15 4.47 -14.82
N LYS A 78 0.83 4.52 -14.67
CA LYS A 78 0.18 4.46 -13.35
C LYS A 78 0.47 3.13 -12.66
N THR A 79 0.25 2.02 -13.35
CA THR A 79 0.54 0.67 -12.83
C THR A 79 2.02 0.52 -12.46
N GLN A 80 2.92 0.99 -13.33
CA GLN A 80 4.36 0.95 -13.07
C GLN A 80 4.75 1.73 -11.80
N GLU A 81 4.16 2.90 -11.59
CA GLU A 81 4.46 3.72 -10.41
C GLU A 81 3.84 3.13 -9.13
N LEU A 82 2.65 2.53 -9.18
CA LEU A 82 2.05 1.82 -8.04
C LEU A 82 2.91 0.61 -7.62
N ILE A 83 3.38 -0.19 -8.57
CA ILE A 83 4.34 -1.29 -8.30
C ILE A 83 5.62 -0.75 -7.67
N SER A 84 6.13 0.38 -8.17
CA SER A 84 7.33 1.01 -7.64
C SER A 84 7.15 1.54 -6.21
N ILE A 85 5.96 2.03 -5.86
CA ILE A 85 5.60 2.38 -4.48
C ILE A 85 5.66 1.15 -3.58
N ALA A 86 5.00 0.05 -3.98
CA ALA A 86 5.00 -1.19 -3.20
C ALA A 86 6.44 -1.71 -2.97
N ALA A 87 7.25 -1.77 -4.02
CA ALA A 87 8.66 -2.18 -3.95
C ALA A 87 9.48 -1.24 -3.05
N SER A 88 9.25 0.08 -3.13
CA SER A 88 9.95 1.08 -2.33
C SER A 88 9.62 0.95 -0.83
N LEU A 89 8.37 0.61 -0.49
CA LEU A 89 7.95 0.37 0.89
C LEU A 89 8.68 -0.84 1.49
N VAL A 90 8.72 -1.95 0.78
CA VAL A 90 9.44 -3.17 1.22
C VAL A 90 10.95 -2.92 1.31
N ALA A 91 11.51 -2.19 0.36
CA ALA A 91 12.93 -1.80 0.36
C ALA A 91 13.27 -0.70 1.38
N LYS A 92 12.28 -0.08 2.05
CA LYS A 92 12.45 1.04 3.00
C LYS A 92 13.21 2.23 2.40
N CYS A 93 12.96 2.52 1.11
CA CYS A 93 13.63 3.57 0.37
C CYS A 93 12.79 4.86 0.37
N GLN A 94 12.99 5.75 1.36
CA GLN A 94 12.20 6.99 1.48
C GLN A 94 12.27 7.85 0.21
N GLY A 95 13.46 8.07 -0.34
CA GLY A 95 13.61 8.89 -1.56
C GLY A 95 12.93 8.27 -2.79
N CYS A 96 12.82 6.93 -2.83
CA CYS A 96 12.07 6.23 -3.87
C CYS A 96 10.56 6.45 -3.69
N ILE A 97 10.05 6.33 -2.46
CA ILE A 97 8.63 6.54 -2.14
C ILE A 97 8.19 7.94 -2.58
N ASP A 98 8.91 8.98 -2.17
CA ASP A 98 8.60 10.37 -2.51
C ASP A 98 8.52 10.58 -4.04
N GLY A 99 9.49 10.03 -4.76
CA GLY A 99 9.56 10.13 -6.22
C GLY A 99 8.44 9.39 -6.93
N HIS A 100 8.18 8.14 -6.53
CA HIS A 100 7.17 7.30 -7.18
C HIS A 100 5.74 7.72 -6.80
N LEU A 101 5.50 8.16 -5.55
CA LEU A 101 4.20 8.68 -5.14
C LEU A 101 3.80 9.92 -5.98
N LYS A 102 4.73 10.87 -6.15
CA LYS A 102 4.50 12.04 -7.00
C LYS A 102 4.15 11.66 -8.44
N LYS A 103 4.87 10.70 -9.03
CA LYS A 103 4.63 10.26 -10.40
C LYS A 103 3.33 9.46 -10.54
N ALA A 104 2.97 8.64 -9.56
CA ALA A 104 1.71 7.92 -9.54
C ALA A 104 0.53 8.89 -9.58
N LEU A 105 0.54 9.92 -8.72
CA LEU A 105 -0.49 10.97 -8.72
C LEU A 105 -0.55 11.72 -10.06
N GLN A 106 0.61 12.06 -10.65
CA GLN A 106 0.68 12.69 -11.99
C GLN A 106 0.15 11.76 -13.09
N ALA A 107 0.26 10.46 -12.93
CA ALA A 107 -0.28 9.46 -13.85
C ALA A 107 -1.78 9.13 -13.58
N GLY A 108 -2.43 9.85 -12.67
CA GLY A 108 -3.84 9.70 -12.34
C GLY A 108 -4.15 8.56 -11.38
N ALA A 109 -3.21 8.18 -10.51
CA ALA A 109 -3.51 7.27 -9.43
C ALA A 109 -4.39 7.96 -8.38
N THR A 110 -5.43 7.25 -7.91
CA THR A 110 -6.31 7.75 -6.87
C THR A 110 -5.74 7.45 -5.47
N PRO A 111 -6.18 8.17 -4.42
CA PRO A 111 -5.83 7.84 -3.04
C PRO A 111 -6.19 6.39 -2.67
N GLU A 112 -7.29 5.86 -3.20
CA GLU A 112 -7.76 4.50 -2.94
C GLU A 112 -6.81 3.47 -3.58
N GLU A 113 -6.38 3.66 -4.82
CA GLU A 113 -5.39 2.81 -5.50
C GLU A 113 -4.05 2.81 -4.76
N ILE A 114 -3.62 3.96 -4.27
CA ILE A 114 -2.40 4.08 -3.46
C ILE A 114 -2.57 3.36 -2.12
N SER A 115 -3.71 3.52 -1.44
CA SER A 115 -4.03 2.83 -0.19
C SER A 115 -4.06 1.31 -0.36
N GLU A 116 -4.64 0.81 -1.44
CA GLU A 116 -4.65 -0.61 -1.77
C GLU A 116 -3.23 -1.13 -2.03
N THR A 117 -2.42 -0.39 -2.77
CA THR A 117 -1.00 -0.69 -3.01
C THR A 117 -0.22 -0.84 -1.71
N ILE A 118 -0.41 0.08 -0.75
CA ILE A 118 0.22 0.03 0.58
C ILE A 118 -0.24 -1.22 1.34
N SER A 119 -1.53 -1.52 1.29
CA SER A 119 -2.12 -2.67 1.98
C SER A 119 -1.58 -4.00 1.44
N ILE A 120 -1.44 -4.12 0.12
CA ILE A 120 -0.85 -5.29 -0.53
C ILE A 120 0.63 -5.44 -0.12
N ALA A 121 1.41 -4.37 -0.17
CA ALA A 121 2.81 -4.40 0.23
C ALA A 121 2.98 -4.81 1.71
N ALA A 122 2.12 -4.30 2.60
CA ALA A 122 2.12 -4.64 4.01
C ALA A 122 1.75 -6.11 4.24
N ALA A 123 0.73 -6.62 3.55
CA ALA A 123 0.30 -8.02 3.65
C ALA A 123 1.40 -8.99 3.21
N ILE A 124 2.04 -8.73 2.07
CA ILE A 124 3.15 -9.55 1.57
C ILE A 124 4.34 -9.52 2.51
N ASN A 125 4.70 -8.34 3.03
CA ASN A 125 5.81 -8.22 3.97
C ASN A 125 5.51 -8.92 5.30
N ALA A 126 4.28 -8.87 5.79
CA ALA A 126 3.85 -9.60 6.98
C ALA A 126 3.91 -11.12 6.76
N ALA A 127 3.38 -11.62 5.64
CA ALA A 127 3.44 -13.03 5.27
C ALA A 127 4.91 -13.52 5.22
N ALA A 128 5.80 -12.77 4.59
CA ALA A 128 7.21 -13.15 4.52
C ALA A 128 7.88 -13.26 5.90
N ILE A 129 7.52 -12.39 6.85
CA ILE A 129 8.03 -12.45 8.24
C ILE A 129 7.52 -13.70 8.95
N ILE A 130 6.24 -14.03 8.79
CA ILE A 130 5.61 -15.21 9.39
C ILE A 130 6.24 -16.49 8.82
N ASP A 131 6.33 -16.59 7.49
CA ASP A 131 6.90 -17.76 6.80
C ASP A 131 8.36 -18.03 7.20
N LEU A 132 9.16 -17.00 7.40
CA LEU A 132 10.53 -17.16 7.88
C LEU A 132 10.60 -17.83 9.26
N THR A 133 9.65 -17.51 10.14
CA THR A 133 9.53 -18.13 11.46
C THR A 133 9.09 -19.58 11.36
N ASP A 134 8.15 -19.89 10.49
CA ASP A 134 7.67 -21.25 10.26
C ASP A 134 8.75 -22.15 9.67
N VAL A 135 9.54 -21.64 8.72
CA VAL A 135 10.71 -22.35 8.18
C VAL A 135 11.74 -22.66 9.27
N ALA A 136 12.04 -21.68 10.13
CA ALA A 136 12.97 -21.90 11.25
C ALA A 136 12.42 -22.94 12.25
N ALA A 137 11.13 -22.87 12.57
CA ALA A 137 10.46 -23.83 13.45
C ALA A 137 10.51 -25.26 12.89
N ALA A 138 10.30 -25.41 11.58
CA ALA A 138 10.40 -26.70 10.89
C ALA A 138 11.82 -27.28 10.98
N HIS A 139 12.85 -26.48 10.78
CA HIS A 139 14.24 -26.92 10.90
C HIS A 139 14.62 -27.37 12.33
N LEU A 140 14.01 -26.76 13.34
CA LEU A 140 14.22 -27.10 14.75
C LEU A 140 13.24 -28.17 15.27
N ASN A 141 12.32 -28.66 14.44
CA ASN A 141 11.24 -29.58 14.79
C ASN A 141 10.39 -29.05 15.97
N VAL A 142 10.10 -27.77 15.96
CA VAL A 142 9.31 -27.06 16.97
C VAL A 142 7.94 -26.75 16.40
N ASN A 143 6.88 -27.35 17.00
CA ASN A 143 5.50 -27.05 16.64
C ASN A 143 4.79 -26.54 17.89
N HIS A 144 4.43 -25.27 17.91
CA HIS A 144 3.86 -24.59 19.08
C HIS A 144 2.32 -24.64 19.12
N PHE A 145 1.67 -24.73 17.98
CA PHE A 145 0.21 -24.70 17.89
C PHE A 145 -0.31 -25.87 17.05
N PRO A 146 -1.46 -26.50 17.47
CA PRO A 146 -2.09 -27.53 16.66
C PRO A 146 -2.49 -26.98 15.28
N SER A 147 -2.40 -27.82 14.25
CA SER A 147 -2.73 -27.45 12.87
C SER A 147 -4.23 -27.34 12.57
N ASP A 148 -5.07 -27.30 13.59
CA ASP A 148 -6.55 -27.37 13.50
C ASP A 148 -7.20 -26.00 13.28
N GLY A 149 -6.40 -24.95 13.06
CA GLY A 149 -6.88 -23.62 12.70
C GLY A 149 -7.50 -23.58 11.29
N PRO A 150 -8.40 -22.61 11.02
CA PRO A 150 -9.00 -22.46 9.71
C PRO A 150 -7.89 -22.25 8.66
N ARG A 151 -7.79 -23.20 7.72
CA ARG A 151 -6.88 -23.05 6.58
C ARG A 151 -7.42 -21.94 5.69
N PHE A 152 -6.69 -20.86 5.57
CA PHE A 152 -6.96 -19.86 4.53
C PHE A 152 -6.80 -20.56 3.17
N ARG A 153 -7.95 -20.89 2.55
CA ARG A 153 -7.97 -21.26 1.14
C ARG A 153 -8.12 -19.97 0.35
N GLY A 154 -7.02 -19.50 -0.24
CA GLY A 154 -7.02 -18.46 -1.26
C GLY A 154 -7.64 -18.98 -2.54
#